data_ca00edd8a4b6de6b50bb38814abb185f
#
_entry.id   ca00edd8a4b6de6b50bb38814abb185f
#
_cell.length_a   1.000
_cell.length_b   1.000
_cell.length_c   1.000
_cell.angle_alpha   90.00
_cell.angle_beta   90.00
_cell.angle_gamma   90.00
#
_symmetry.space_group_name_H-M   'P 1'
#
loop_
_entity.id
_entity.type
_entity.pdbx_description
1 polymer ?
#
loop_
_entity_poly.entity_id
_entity_poly.type
_entity_poly.pdbx_seq_one_letter_code
_entity_poly.pdbx_strand_id
1 'polypeptide(L)'
;MSLRHSANCILIGSISLFIVIGTIVAIGASEPAQSSATPANAPAQTQQAPPASPLGARNDLPNPYLAGVSWGQFPGGRKWGSTAGIAVGPDGNIWAIDRCGAFGSRGTNCAGSPLDPVLEFDTSGKLLKSFGKGLFVSPHKITVDRDGNLWVADNGLKDGNGQQVFKFDQNGNILMTLGKAGVSGPGLDTFDQPTEVAVAPNGDIFVADGHGEQPNANARIMKFDSHGKFLKTWGKKGTGIGEFDCPHTLAFDSQGRLFVGDRQNNRIQIFDQEGRFIAEWKQFGRPSGVYIDKNDVIYVADSESREGKPGYGYNPGCRRGIRIGSAKDGSVKYFVPDPAPYGASADSTGSEGLTADFPGNIYGAEYTMDVKKYIRK
;
A
#
# COMPACT_ATOMS: atom_id res chain seq x y z
N MET A 1 11.20 62.07 -19.33
CA MET A 1 9.92 62.06 -20.04
C MET A 1 9.13 60.95 -19.41
N SER A 2 8.42 61.17 -18.37
CA SER A 2 7.07 61.71 -18.07
C SER A 2 5.99 61.17 -19.00
N LEU A 3 5.11 60.35 -18.41
CA LEU A 3 3.70 60.67 -18.30
C LEU A 3 2.95 59.57 -17.50
N ARG A 4 2.28 60.05 -16.47
CA ARG A 4 1.28 59.44 -15.63
C ARG A 4 -0.07 59.35 -16.38
N HIS A 5 -0.98 58.45 -15.89
CA HIS A 5 -2.44 58.70 -15.75
C HIS A 5 -3.02 57.45 -15.07
N SER A 6 -3.50 57.48 -13.96
CA SER A 6 -4.68 58.04 -13.23
C SER A 6 -5.83 57.05 -13.11
N ALA A 7 -6.22 56.87 -11.87
CA ALA A 7 -7.26 56.04 -11.30
C ALA A 7 -8.67 56.43 -11.73
N ASN A 8 -9.62 55.49 -11.60
CA ASN A 8 -11.00 55.81 -11.29
C ASN A 8 -11.62 54.75 -10.35
N CYS A 9 -11.98 55.22 -9.18
CA CYS A 9 -12.87 54.56 -8.21
C CYS A 9 -14.32 54.73 -8.67
N ILE A 10 -15.12 53.69 -8.57
CA ILE A 10 -16.58 53.79 -8.51
C ILE A 10 -17.07 53.10 -7.21
N LEU A 11 -17.61 53.94 -6.37
CA LEU A 11 -18.34 53.61 -5.16
C LEU A 11 -19.80 53.30 -5.53
N ILE A 12 -20.37 52.19 -5.10
CA ILE A 12 -21.83 51.98 -5.09
C ILE A 12 -22.25 51.51 -3.72
N GLY A 13 -23.19 52.25 -3.18
CA GLY A 13 -23.60 52.27 -1.78
C GLY A 13 -24.50 51.10 -1.33
N SER A 14 -24.47 50.93 -0.04
CA SER A 14 -25.26 49.98 0.74
C SER A 14 -26.66 50.55 0.98
N ILE A 15 -27.70 49.74 0.77
CA ILE A 15 -29.06 49.99 1.25
C ILE A 15 -29.35 48.98 2.35
N SER A 16 -29.48 49.46 3.58
CA SER A 16 -29.93 48.67 4.74
C SER A 16 -31.44 48.72 4.82
N LEU A 17 -32.07 47.54 4.85
CA LEU A 17 -33.49 47.39 5.09
C LEU A 17 -33.70 46.86 6.53
N PHE A 18 -34.29 47.68 7.38
CA PHE A 18 -34.73 47.28 8.74
C PHE A 18 -36.11 46.60 8.65
N ILE A 19 -36.22 45.37 9.15
CA ILE A 19 -37.48 44.70 9.40
C ILE A 19 -37.68 44.60 10.91
N VAL A 20 -38.75 45.23 11.40
CA VAL A 20 -39.21 45.16 12.78
C VAL A 20 -40.03 43.86 12.94
N ILE A 21 -39.64 42.99 13.85
CA ILE A 21 -40.41 41.80 14.20
C ILE A 21 -41.09 42.05 15.55
N GLY A 22 -42.41 42.08 15.49
CA GLY A 22 -43.28 42.21 16.69
C GLY A 22 -43.34 40.89 17.47
N THR A 23 -43.22 41.01 18.76
CA THR A 23 -43.33 39.92 19.74
C THR A 23 -44.81 39.56 19.98
N ILE A 24 -45.19 38.30 19.73
CA ILE A 24 -46.47 37.73 20.18
C ILE A 24 -46.15 36.80 21.36
N VAL A 25 -46.68 37.12 22.52
CA VAL A 25 -46.70 36.28 23.72
C VAL A 25 -47.85 35.31 23.59
N ALA A 26 -47.59 34.01 23.54
CA ALA A 26 -48.58 32.95 23.67
C ALA A 26 -48.40 32.25 25.03
N ILE A 27 -49.48 32.20 25.77
CA ILE A 27 -49.61 31.62 27.11
C ILE A 27 -49.67 30.11 27.00
N GLY A 28 -48.93 29.41 27.85
CA GLY A 28 -48.73 27.98 27.84
C GLY A 28 -49.95 27.15 28.22
N ALA A 29 -50.01 25.96 27.65
CA ALA A 29 -50.74 24.82 28.18
C ALA A 29 -49.73 23.67 28.38
N SER A 30 -49.64 23.17 29.59
CA SER A 30 -48.82 22.05 29.99
C SER A 30 -49.43 20.73 29.52
N GLU A 31 -48.73 20.01 28.62
CA GLU A 31 -49.05 18.61 28.33
C GLU A 31 -48.23 17.67 29.24
N PRO A 32 -48.77 16.49 29.58
CA PRO A 32 -48.11 15.56 30.48
C PRO A 32 -46.98 14.80 29.81
N ALA A 33 -45.91 14.54 30.57
CA ALA A 33 -44.72 13.79 30.17
C ALA A 33 -45.07 12.40 29.62
N GLN A 34 -44.77 12.18 28.35
CA GLN A 34 -44.75 10.83 27.77
C GLN A 34 -43.44 10.14 28.14
N SER A 35 -43.60 8.98 28.77
CA SER A 35 -42.55 8.00 29.06
C SER A 35 -41.83 7.57 27.77
N SER A 36 -40.51 7.84 27.66
CA SER A 36 -39.70 7.36 26.59
C SER A 36 -39.44 5.84 26.75
N ALA A 37 -40.22 5.03 26.06
CA ALA A 37 -39.89 3.62 25.87
C ALA A 37 -38.71 3.54 24.89
N THR A 38 -37.61 2.97 25.34
CA THR A 38 -36.45 2.59 24.51
C THR A 38 -36.92 1.66 23.39
N PRO A 39 -36.66 1.92 22.11
CA PRO A 39 -36.99 0.97 21.04
C PRO A 39 -36.15 -0.28 21.19
N ALA A 40 -36.82 -1.42 21.28
CA ALA A 40 -36.23 -2.73 21.26
C ALA A 40 -35.33 -2.90 19.99
N ASN A 41 -34.19 -3.55 20.18
CA ASN A 41 -33.21 -3.91 19.14
C ASN A 41 -33.88 -4.33 17.82
N ALA A 42 -33.73 -3.51 16.80
CA ALA A 42 -33.96 -3.95 15.44
C ALA A 42 -32.95 -5.08 15.12
N PRO A 43 -33.38 -6.18 14.50
CA PRO A 43 -32.46 -7.25 14.12
C PRO A 43 -31.37 -6.66 13.21
N ALA A 44 -30.10 -6.97 13.49
CA ALA A 44 -28.97 -6.59 12.67
C ALA A 44 -29.28 -7.07 11.24
N GLN A 45 -29.40 -6.13 10.31
CA GLN A 45 -29.51 -6.46 8.89
C GLN A 45 -28.24 -7.22 8.53
N THR A 46 -28.36 -8.51 8.24
CA THR A 46 -27.32 -9.30 7.63
C THR A 46 -27.04 -8.67 6.26
N GLN A 47 -26.00 -7.84 6.17
CA GLN A 47 -25.56 -7.31 4.90
C GLN A 47 -25.21 -8.51 4.02
N GLN A 48 -26.01 -8.71 2.98
CA GLN A 48 -25.78 -9.76 2.00
C GLN A 48 -24.39 -9.56 1.39
N ALA A 49 -23.56 -10.62 1.39
CA ALA A 49 -22.24 -10.54 0.80
C ALA A 49 -22.34 -10.06 -0.66
N PRO A 50 -21.51 -9.10 -1.08
CA PRO A 50 -21.55 -8.63 -2.45
C PRO A 50 -21.27 -9.78 -3.43
N PRO A 51 -21.84 -9.74 -4.64
CA PRO A 51 -21.61 -10.76 -5.65
C PRO A 51 -20.12 -10.91 -5.96
N ALA A 52 -19.72 -12.05 -6.53
CA ALA A 52 -18.35 -12.25 -6.99
C ALA A 52 -17.96 -11.18 -8.00
N SER A 53 -16.71 -10.71 -7.93
CA SER A 53 -16.16 -9.77 -8.91
C SER A 53 -16.29 -10.35 -10.32
N PRO A 54 -16.66 -9.54 -11.33
CA PRO A 54 -16.59 -9.91 -12.74
C PRO A 54 -15.21 -10.42 -13.16
N LEU A 55 -14.17 -10.07 -12.42
CA LEU A 55 -12.79 -10.50 -12.64
C LEU A 55 -12.44 -11.81 -11.93
N GLY A 56 -13.41 -12.47 -11.27
CA GLY A 56 -13.24 -13.78 -10.63
C GLY A 56 -12.89 -13.77 -9.14
N ALA A 57 -12.67 -12.61 -8.51
CA ALA A 57 -12.39 -12.53 -7.08
C ALA A 57 -13.64 -12.82 -6.24
N ARG A 58 -13.54 -13.77 -5.29
CA ARG A 58 -14.62 -14.15 -4.39
C ARG A 58 -14.55 -13.38 -3.07
N ASN A 59 -15.72 -13.01 -2.52
CA ASN A 59 -15.85 -12.27 -1.27
C ASN A 59 -16.49 -13.12 -0.13
N ASP A 60 -16.94 -14.34 -0.46
CA ASP A 60 -17.70 -15.25 0.39
C ASP A 60 -16.89 -16.43 0.92
N LEU A 61 -15.56 -16.36 0.80
CA LEU A 61 -14.66 -17.40 1.28
C LEU A 61 -14.52 -17.37 2.81
N PRO A 62 -14.22 -18.51 3.45
CA PRO A 62 -14.01 -18.59 4.90
C PRO A 62 -12.89 -17.64 5.37
N ASN A 63 -13.07 -17.08 6.58
CA ASN A 63 -12.03 -16.32 7.26
C ASN A 63 -11.49 -17.09 8.48
N PRO A 64 -10.29 -17.68 8.41
CA PRO A 64 -9.68 -18.41 9.52
C PRO A 64 -8.87 -17.51 10.47
N TYR A 65 -9.04 -16.21 10.43
CA TYR A 65 -8.30 -15.27 11.27
C TYR A 65 -9.24 -14.53 12.23
N LEU A 66 -8.70 -14.12 13.37
CA LEU A 66 -9.30 -13.11 14.21
C LEU A 66 -9.22 -11.74 13.53
N ALA A 67 -10.05 -10.78 13.99
CA ALA A 67 -9.95 -9.40 13.52
C ALA A 67 -8.54 -8.84 13.78
N GLY A 68 -8.02 -8.08 12.82
CA GLY A 68 -6.72 -7.46 12.96
C GLY A 68 -6.70 -6.46 14.11
N VAL A 69 -5.64 -6.51 14.92
CA VAL A 69 -5.38 -5.58 16.02
C VAL A 69 -4.11 -4.79 15.72
N SER A 70 -4.10 -3.51 16.10
CA SER A 70 -2.91 -2.65 15.99
C SER A 70 -1.71 -3.32 16.66
N TRP A 71 -0.58 -3.30 15.98
CA TRP A 71 0.63 -3.98 16.39
C TRP A 71 1.86 -3.11 16.16
N GLY A 72 2.92 -3.39 16.91
CA GLY A 72 4.16 -2.62 16.89
C GLY A 72 4.10 -1.43 17.85
N GLN A 73 4.94 -1.47 18.88
CA GLN A 73 4.98 -0.47 19.95
C GLN A 73 6.23 0.37 19.81
N PHE A 74 6.06 1.70 19.85
CA PHE A 74 7.16 2.64 19.85
C PHE A 74 7.43 3.21 21.24
N PRO A 75 8.69 3.33 21.64
CA PRO A 75 9.06 4.10 22.82
C PRO A 75 8.81 5.60 22.58
N GLY A 76 8.59 6.35 23.67
CA GLY A 76 8.54 7.81 23.62
C GLY A 76 7.32 8.42 22.94
N GLY A 77 6.25 7.64 22.70
CA GLY A 77 5.01 8.18 22.15
C GLY A 77 5.01 8.42 20.64
N ARG A 78 6.03 7.97 19.90
CA ARG A 78 6.00 7.90 18.44
C ARG A 78 4.77 7.09 17.99
N LYS A 79 4.18 7.45 16.88
CA LYS A 79 3.11 6.71 16.22
C LYS A 79 3.56 6.25 14.84
N TRP A 80 2.90 5.25 14.31
CA TRP A 80 3.06 4.86 12.92
C TRP A 80 2.76 6.02 11.98
N GLY A 81 3.57 6.19 10.95
CA GLY A 81 3.18 6.86 9.72
C GLY A 81 2.52 5.87 8.76
N SER A 82 2.14 6.34 7.58
CA SER A 82 1.70 5.45 6.49
C SER A 82 2.80 4.43 6.20
N THR A 83 2.41 3.17 6.06
CA THR A 83 3.34 2.11 5.75
C THR A 83 2.81 1.21 4.62
N ALA A 84 3.70 0.80 3.74
CA ALA A 84 3.40 -0.09 2.62
C ALA A 84 4.32 -1.30 2.60
N GLY A 85 5.38 -1.29 3.40
CA GLY A 85 6.42 -2.32 3.41
C GLY A 85 6.52 -3.02 4.75
N ILE A 86 6.41 -4.35 4.73
CA ILE A 86 6.60 -5.22 5.88
C ILE A 86 7.11 -6.58 5.41
N ALA A 87 8.07 -7.16 6.12
CA ALA A 87 8.67 -8.45 5.78
C ALA A 87 9.09 -9.21 7.03
N VAL A 88 8.98 -10.54 7.00
CA VAL A 88 9.52 -11.42 8.04
C VAL A 88 10.98 -11.75 7.73
N GLY A 89 11.83 -11.64 8.74
CA GLY A 89 13.22 -12.07 8.67
C GLY A 89 13.39 -13.58 8.87
N PRO A 90 14.55 -14.14 8.53
CA PRO A 90 14.85 -15.55 8.73
C PRO A 90 14.89 -15.94 10.22
N ASP A 91 15.10 -15.00 11.11
CA ASP A 91 15.04 -15.13 12.57
C ASP A 91 13.61 -15.04 13.15
N GLY A 92 12.62 -14.74 12.30
CA GLY A 92 11.21 -14.59 12.68
C GLY A 92 10.85 -13.17 13.13
N ASN A 93 11.81 -12.26 13.24
CA ASN A 93 11.54 -10.84 13.49
C ASN A 93 10.85 -10.19 12.30
N ILE A 94 10.14 -9.11 12.56
CA ILE A 94 9.35 -8.40 11.57
C ILE A 94 10.01 -7.06 11.27
N TRP A 95 10.38 -6.88 10.01
CA TRP A 95 10.89 -5.62 9.50
C TRP A 95 9.77 -4.82 8.85
N ALA A 96 9.70 -3.53 9.12
CA ALA A 96 8.69 -2.64 8.57
C ALA A 96 9.29 -1.32 8.13
N ILE A 97 8.64 -0.70 7.14
CA ILE A 97 8.91 0.67 6.73
C ILE A 97 7.85 1.60 7.33
N ASP A 98 8.31 2.67 7.96
CA ASP A 98 7.46 3.78 8.41
C ASP A 98 7.80 5.05 7.62
N ARG A 99 6.83 5.67 7.01
CA ARG A 99 7.02 6.96 6.31
C ARG A 99 7.15 8.12 7.28
N CYS A 100 8.06 7.96 8.26
CA CYS A 100 8.49 8.98 9.21
C CYS A 100 7.34 9.65 9.98
N GLY A 101 6.36 8.87 10.41
CA GLY A 101 5.22 9.33 11.21
C GLY A 101 4.21 10.19 10.44
N ALA A 102 4.29 10.27 9.12
CA ALA A 102 3.43 11.10 8.30
C ALA A 102 2.40 10.29 7.52
N PHE A 103 1.25 10.90 7.24
CA PHE A 103 0.22 10.36 6.36
C PHE A 103 0.57 10.62 4.89
N GLY A 104 0.38 9.63 4.04
CA GLY A 104 0.45 9.77 2.60
C GLY A 104 1.35 8.76 1.89
N SER A 105 0.95 8.37 0.69
CA SER A 105 1.68 7.42 -0.18
C SER A 105 2.64 8.11 -1.13
N ARG A 106 2.40 9.38 -1.38
CA ARG A 106 3.16 10.18 -2.34
C ARG A 106 3.69 11.38 -1.60
N GLY A 107 4.96 11.39 -1.35
CA GLY A 107 5.45 12.52 -0.67
C GLY A 107 6.94 12.46 -0.44
N THR A 108 7.33 13.43 0.30
CA THR A 108 8.69 13.66 0.72
C THR A 108 8.76 13.49 2.23
N ASN A 109 7.99 12.54 2.76
CA ASN A 109 7.69 12.46 4.18
C ASN A 109 8.92 12.23 5.05
N CYS A 110 9.90 11.47 4.54
CA CYS A 110 11.15 11.22 5.25
C CYS A 110 12.25 12.22 4.90
N ALA A 111 12.08 13.05 3.88
CA ALA A 111 13.06 14.06 3.53
C ALA A 111 13.20 15.10 4.64
N GLY A 112 14.38 15.13 5.28
CA GLY A 112 14.65 16.01 6.42
C GLY A 112 14.02 15.57 7.75
N SER A 113 13.33 14.43 7.81
CA SER A 113 12.81 13.89 9.07
C SER A 113 13.92 13.41 10.00
N PRO A 114 13.79 13.63 11.31
CA PRO A 114 14.72 13.08 12.30
C PRO A 114 14.45 11.61 12.64
N LEU A 115 13.40 10.99 12.09
CA LEU A 115 12.98 9.64 12.42
C LEU A 115 13.66 8.61 11.52
N ASP A 116 13.93 7.44 12.09
CA ASP A 116 14.37 6.26 11.36
C ASP A 116 13.17 5.58 10.70
N PRO A 117 13.18 5.36 9.37
CA PRO A 117 12.07 4.72 8.68
C PRO A 117 12.15 3.19 8.63
N VAL A 118 13.32 2.58 8.78
CA VAL A 118 13.49 1.12 8.78
C VAL A 118 13.47 0.62 10.21
N LEU A 119 12.57 -0.31 10.51
CA LEU A 119 12.22 -0.72 11.88
C LEU A 119 12.22 -2.24 11.99
N GLU A 120 12.83 -2.78 13.04
CA GLU A 120 12.78 -4.19 13.40
C GLU A 120 12.01 -4.39 14.69
N PHE A 121 11.08 -5.33 14.69
CA PHE A 121 10.27 -5.70 15.84
C PHE A 121 10.36 -7.20 16.10
N ASP A 122 10.28 -7.61 17.36
CA ASP A 122 9.97 -9.00 17.67
C ASP A 122 8.48 -9.31 17.43
N THR A 123 8.10 -10.56 17.48
CA THR A 123 6.70 -11.00 17.23
C THR A 123 5.69 -10.52 18.27
N SER A 124 6.15 -10.00 19.43
CA SER A 124 5.30 -9.35 20.42
C SER A 124 4.95 -7.89 20.05
N GLY A 125 5.68 -7.30 19.09
CA GLY A 125 5.55 -5.92 18.68
C GLY A 125 6.50 -4.95 19.41
N LYS A 126 7.48 -5.46 20.12
CA LYS A 126 8.53 -4.64 20.75
C LYS A 126 9.54 -4.21 19.68
N LEU A 127 9.78 -2.91 19.57
CA LEU A 127 10.83 -2.36 18.71
C LEU A 127 12.22 -2.81 19.22
N LEU A 128 12.99 -3.45 18.35
CA LEU A 128 14.33 -3.94 18.63
C LEU A 128 15.39 -3.01 18.07
N LYS A 129 15.20 -2.50 16.85
CA LYS A 129 16.18 -1.70 16.12
C LYS A 129 15.50 -0.72 15.18
N SER A 130 16.16 0.40 14.89
CA SER A 130 15.75 1.31 13.82
C SER A 130 16.96 1.97 13.18
N PHE A 131 16.85 2.33 11.90
CA PHE A 131 17.88 3.06 11.17
C PHE A 131 17.33 3.74 9.90
N GLY A 132 18.20 4.46 9.19
CA GLY A 132 17.91 5.04 7.88
C GLY A 132 17.47 6.50 7.91
N LYS A 133 17.57 7.16 9.07
CA LYS A 133 17.34 8.61 9.21
C LYS A 133 18.12 9.39 8.18
N GLY A 134 17.43 10.29 7.47
CA GLY A 134 18.03 11.22 6.50
C GLY A 134 18.44 10.59 5.17
N LEU A 135 18.26 9.27 4.98
CA LEU A 135 18.63 8.58 3.75
C LEU A 135 17.48 8.58 2.72
N PHE A 136 16.25 8.47 3.18
CA PHE A 136 15.08 8.26 2.33
C PHE A 136 14.27 9.54 2.11
N VAL A 137 13.59 9.57 0.97
CA VAL A 137 12.56 10.57 0.66
C VAL A 137 11.17 10.01 0.92
N SER A 138 10.85 8.86 0.34
CA SER A 138 9.58 8.16 0.55
C SER A 138 9.81 6.65 0.41
N PRO A 139 10.29 5.98 1.46
CA PRO A 139 10.50 4.54 1.41
C PRO A 139 9.16 3.81 1.21
N HIS A 140 9.14 2.83 0.30
CA HIS A 140 7.90 2.20 -0.14
C HIS A 140 7.77 0.77 0.36
N LYS A 141 8.55 -0.16 -0.18
CA LYS A 141 8.52 -1.57 0.25
C LYS A 141 9.85 -1.99 0.84
N ILE A 142 9.78 -3.01 1.69
CA ILE A 142 10.95 -3.71 2.25
C ILE A 142 10.83 -5.20 1.95
N THR A 143 11.93 -5.80 1.54
CA THR A 143 12.07 -7.24 1.36
C THR A 143 13.28 -7.72 2.16
N VAL A 144 13.20 -8.88 2.77
CA VAL A 144 14.33 -9.55 3.40
C VAL A 144 14.77 -10.70 2.51
N ASP A 145 16.02 -10.70 2.06
CA ASP A 145 16.57 -11.80 1.27
C ASP A 145 16.92 -13.00 2.16
N ARG A 146 17.25 -14.13 1.55
CA ARG A 146 17.56 -15.37 2.27
C ARG A 146 18.80 -15.29 3.17
N ASP A 147 19.67 -14.33 2.90
CA ASP A 147 20.87 -14.09 3.71
C ASP A 147 20.58 -13.11 4.86
N GLY A 148 19.33 -12.64 4.99
CA GLY A 148 18.88 -11.71 6.01
C GLY A 148 19.16 -10.25 5.68
N ASN A 149 19.62 -9.92 4.47
CA ASN A 149 19.81 -8.54 4.07
C ASN A 149 18.47 -7.90 3.70
N LEU A 150 18.38 -6.60 3.91
CA LEU A 150 17.18 -5.82 3.71
C LEU A 150 17.27 -5.05 2.40
N TRP A 151 16.22 -5.11 1.62
CA TRP A 151 16.09 -4.34 0.39
C TRP A 151 14.96 -3.35 0.53
N VAL A 152 15.23 -2.06 0.28
CA VAL A 152 14.25 -0.98 0.42
C VAL A 152 14.20 -0.17 -0.86
N ALA A 153 13.02 -0.03 -1.45
CA ALA A 153 12.76 0.87 -2.56
C ALA A 153 12.36 2.25 -2.04
N ASP A 154 13.00 3.30 -2.54
CA ASP A 154 12.66 4.69 -2.25
C ASP A 154 12.07 5.35 -3.50
N ASN A 155 10.75 5.49 -3.52
CA ASN A 155 10.02 6.02 -4.67
C ASN A 155 9.81 7.54 -4.64
N GLY A 156 10.28 8.21 -3.61
CA GLY A 156 10.23 9.66 -3.51
C GLY A 156 11.23 10.37 -4.42
N LEU A 157 11.04 11.66 -4.62
CA LEU A 157 11.97 12.54 -5.31
C LEU A 157 11.96 13.92 -4.67
N LYS A 158 13.07 14.30 -4.03
CA LYS A 158 13.22 15.63 -3.43
C LYS A 158 14.68 16.01 -3.23
N ASP A 159 15.02 17.23 -3.60
CA ASP A 159 16.32 17.87 -3.31
C ASP A 159 17.52 17.01 -3.71
N GLY A 160 17.44 16.35 -4.88
CA GLY A 160 18.50 15.50 -5.40
C GLY A 160 18.60 14.10 -4.75
N ASN A 161 17.57 13.69 -3.98
CA ASN A 161 17.51 12.38 -3.33
C ASN A 161 16.30 11.56 -3.78
N GLY A 162 16.30 10.26 -3.46
CA GLY A 162 15.25 9.32 -3.82
C GLY A 162 15.45 8.67 -5.19
N GLN A 163 14.45 7.92 -5.66
CA GLN A 163 14.48 7.14 -6.91
C GLN A 163 15.56 6.04 -6.91
N GLN A 164 15.77 5.42 -5.76
CA GLN A 164 16.83 4.43 -5.54
C GLN A 164 16.30 3.17 -4.86
N VAL A 165 17.09 2.11 -4.97
CA VAL A 165 16.93 0.88 -4.20
C VAL A 165 18.19 0.67 -3.39
N PHE A 166 18.04 0.39 -2.10
CA PHE A 166 19.12 0.13 -1.18
C PHE A 166 19.11 -1.30 -0.68
N LYS A 167 20.29 -1.91 -0.60
CA LYS A 167 20.54 -3.15 0.15
C LYS A 167 21.29 -2.81 1.43
N PHE A 168 20.80 -3.33 2.57
CA PHE A 168 21.44 -3.18 3.88
C PHE A 168 21.75 -4.54 4.49
N ASP A 169 22.76 -4.58 5.35
CA ASP A 169 22.82 -5.62 6.37
C ASP A 169 21.80 -5.34 7.48
N GLN A 170 21.64 -6.29 8.41
CA GLN A 170 20.73 -6.12 9.55
C GLN A 170 21.16 -5.04 10.57
N ASN A 171 22.35 -4.45 10.42
CA ASN A 171 22.83 -3.34 11.25
C ASN A 171 22.60 -1.99 10.59
N GLY A 172 22.06 -1.94 9.37
CA GLY A 172 21.79 -0.73 8.63
C GLY A 172 22.99 -0.23 7.81
N ASN A 173 24.05 -1.03 7.65
CA ASN A 173 25.14 -0.69 6.74
C ASN A 173 24.69 -0.91 5.29
N ILE A 174 24.90 0.08 4.43
CA ILE A 174 24.58 -0.03 3.00
C ILE A 174 25.59 -0.99 2.34
N LEU A 175 25.07 -2.05 1.74
CA LEU A 175 25.84 -3.03 0.99
C LEU A 175 25.79 -2.77 -0.52
N MET A 176 24.68 -2.19 -1.03
CA MET A 176 24.51 -1.86 -2.43
C MET A 176 23.48 -0.73 -2.59
N THR A 177 23.65 0.05 -3.66
CA THR A 177 22.67 1.04 -4.11
C THR A 177 22.45 0.88 -5.61
N LEU A 178 21.20 0.78 -6.04
CA LEU A 178 20.79 0.80 -7.45
C LEU A 178 20.05 2.10 -7.74
N GLY A 179 20.15 2.60 -8.96
CA GLY A 179 19.58 3.88 -9.37
C GLY A 179 20.49 5.06 -9.06
N LYS A 180 20.11 6.24 -9.55
CA LYS A 180 20.82 7.50 -9.33
C LYS A 180 20.00 8.40 -8.41
N ALA A 181 20.61 8.87 -7.34
CA ALA A 181 19.95 9.75 -6.37
C ALA A 181 19.33 10.95 -7.08
N GLY A 182 18.04 11.18 -6.85
CA GLY A 182 17.31 12.33 -7.38
C GLY A 182 17.10 12.34 -8.90
N VAL A 183 17.37 11.22 -9.58
CA VAL A 183 17.21 11.13 -11.04
C VAL A 183 16.11 10.13 -11.39
N SER A 184 14.96 10.65 -11.82
CA SER A 184 13.85 9.85 -12.35
C SER A 184 13.97 9.68 -13.86
N GLY A 185 13.69 8.49 -14.40
CA GLY A 185 13.66 8.30 -15.84
C GLY A 185 13.70 6.86 -16.33
N PRO A 186 13.61 6.67 -17.67
CA PRO A 186 13.54 5.34 -18.29
C PRO A 186 14.93 4.70 -18.54
N GLY A 187 16.02 5.32 -18.10
CA GLY A 187 17.39 4.80 -18.30
C GLY A 187 17.59 3.42 -17.68
N LEU A 188 18.67 2.74 -18.06
CA LEU A 188 18.99 1.41 -17.54
C LEU A 188 19.64 1.46 -16.15
N ASP A 189 20.02 2.62 -15.71
CA ASP A 189 20.63 2.94 -14.41
C ASP A 189 19.82 3.96 -13.59
N THR A 190 18.56 4.19 -13.96
CA THR A 190 17.62 5.06 -13.27
C THR A 190 16.28 4.36 -13.09
N PHE A 191 15.49 4.81 -12.11
CA PHE A 191 14.11 4.38 -11.87
C PHE A 191 13.14 5.57 -12.01
N ASP A 192 11.86 5.25 -12.14
CA ASP A 192 10.77 6.21 -11.99
C ASP A 192 9.73 5.65 -11.01
N GLN A 193 9.91 5.97 -9.74
CA GLN A 193 9.13 5.48 -8.61
C GLN A 193 9.20 3.95 -8.45
N PRO A 194 10.37 3.40 -8.09
CA PRO A 194 10.53 1.97 -7.82
C PRO A 194 9.65 1.55 -6.64
N THR A 195 8.99 0.40 -6.75
CA THR A 195 7.98 -0.04 -5.78
C THR A 195 8.48 -1.13 -4.86
N GLU A 196 9.03 -2.19 -5.39
CA GLU A 196 9.49 -3.35 -4.61
C GLU A 196 10.67 -4.06 -5.28
N VAL A 197 11.40 -4.80 -4.45
CA VAL A 197 12.50 -5.67 -4.87
C VAL A 197 12.18 -7.11 -4.53
N ALA A 198 12.50 -8.04 -5.42
CA ALA A 198 12.55 -9.46 -5.12
C ALA A 198 13.91 -10.03 -5.50
N VAL A 199 14.46 -10.92 -4.67
CA VAL A 199 15.75 -11.57 -4.92
C VAL A 199 15.52 -13.05 -5.22
N ALA A 200 15.95 -13.48 -6.38
CA ALA A 200 15.82 -14.87 -6.82
C ALA A 200 16.78 -15.80 -6.06
N PRO A 201 16.55 -17.12 -6.05
CA PRO A 201 17.43 -18.09 -5.40
C PRO A 201 18.90 -18.07 -5.85
N ASN A 202 19.17 -17.65 -7.08
CA ASN A 202 20.53 -17.50 -7.61
C ASN A 202 21.20 -16.16 -7.27
N GLY A 203 20.48 -15.28 -6.55
CA GLY A 203 20.94 -13.96 -6.16
C GLY A 203 20.61 -12.84 -7.15
N ASP A 204 20.00 -13.13 -8.31
CA ASP A 204 19.54 -12.10 -9.24
C ASP A 204 18.48 -11.22 -8.59
N ILE A 205 18.56 -9.92 -8.87
CA ILE A 205 17.74 -8.89 -8.26
C ILE A 205 16.70 -8.41 -9.27
N PHE A 206 15.45 -8.35 -8.86
CA PHE A 206 14.35 -7.88 -9.69
C PHE A 206 13.71 -6.66 -9.01
N VAL A 207 13.57 -5.58 -9.76
CA VAL A 207 12.97 -4.32 -9.28
C VAL A 207 11.73 -4.03 -10.11
N ALA A 208 10.59 -3.85 -9.45
CA ALA A 208 9.41 -3.29 -10.06
C ALA A 208 9.56 -1.76 -10.08
N ASP A 209 9.47 -1.17 -11.27
CA ASP A 209 9.75 0.23 -11.51
C ASP A 209 8.57 0.90 -12.23
N GLY A 210 7.84 1.75 -11.50
CA GLY A 210 6.70 2.47 -12.05
C GLY A 210 5.46 2.53 -11.16
N HIS A 211 5.50 3.34 -10.11
CA HIS A 211 4.30 3.68 -9.31
C HIS A 211 3.48 4.82 -9.94
N GLY A 212 4.01 5.48 -10.97
CA GLY A 212 3.43 6.66 -11.58
C GLY A 212 2.14 6.38 -12.36
N GLU A 213 1.18 7.33 -12.28
CA GLU A 213 -0.07 7.27 -13.03
C GLU A 213 0.04 7.96 -14.41
N GLN A 214 1.09 8.74 -14.64
CA GLN A 214 1.28 9.48 -15.88
C GLN A 214 1.41 8.51 -17.07
N PRO A 215 0.93 8.87 -18.26
CA PRO A 215 0.99 8.00 -19.44
C PRO A 215 2.42 7.57 -19.82
N ASN A 216 3.41 8.38 -19.50
CA ASN A 216 4.83 8.15 -19.77
C ASN A 216 5.64 7.64 -18.57
N ALA A 217 4.97 7.33 -17.44
CA ALA A 217 5.63 6.72 -16.29
C ALA A 217 6.20 5.35 -16.66
N ASN A 218 7.32 4.98 -16.04
CA ASN A 218 7.82 3.62 -16.16
C ASN A 218 6.75 2.62 -15.71
N ALA A 219 6.72 1.46 -16.32
CA ALA A 219 5.87 0.33 -15.93
C ALA A 219 6.59 -0.94 -16.36
N ARG A 220 7.67 -1.28 -15.66
CA ARG A 220 8.61 -2.32 -16.08
C ARG A 220 9.19 -3.11 -14.91
N ILE A 221 9.75 -4.25 -15.23
CA ILE A 221 10.61 -5.01 -14.33
C ILE A 221 12.04 -4.88 -14.82
N MET A 222 12.95 -4.58 -13.92
CA MET A 222 14.39 -4.52 -14.19
C MET A 222 15.10 -5.66 -13.46
N LYS A 223 15.93 -6.40 -14.19
CA LYS A 223 16.72 -7.50 -13.67
C LYS A 223 18.20 -7.10 -13.61
N PHE A 224 18.83 -7.39 -12.47
CA PHE A 224 20.25 -7.21 -12.22
C PHE A 224 20.85 -8.53 -11.72
N ASP A 225 22.16 -8.73 -11.89
CA ASP A 225 22.85 -9.83 -11.23
C ASP A 225 23.04 -9.55 -9.71
N SER A 226 23.56 -10.51 -8.98
CA SER A 226 23.81 -10.41 -7.53
C SER A 226 24.79 -9.30 -7.12
N HIS A 227 25.50 -8.70 -8.06
CA HIS A 227 26.44 -7.59 -7.87
C HIS A 227 25.84 -6.24 -8.31
N GLY A 228 24.58 -6.21 -8.72
CA GLY A 228 23.89 -4.99 -9.15
C GLY A 228 24.18 -4.58 -10.60
N LYS A 229 24.80 -5.43 -11.42
CA LYS A 229 24.98 -5.16 -12.83
C LYS A 229 23.68 -5.42 -13.58
N PHE A 230 23.22 -4.43 -14.34
CA PHE A 230 22.04 -4.56 -15.18
C PHE A 230 22.16 -5.73 -16.18
N LEU A 231 21.13 -6.56 -16.25
CA LEU A 231 21.02 -7.69 -17.15
C LEU A 231 19.97 -7.47 -18.22
N LYS A 232 18.74 -7.12 -17.83
CA LYS A 232 17.64 -6.89 -18.77
C LYS A 232 16.48 -6.12 -18.14
N THR A 233 15.55 -5.68 -18.98
CA THR A 233 14.27 -5.12 -18.56
C THR A 233 13.18 -5.58 -19.50
N TRP A 234 11.94 -5.65 -19.01
CA TRP A 234 10.75 -5.88 -19.82
C TRP A 234 9.54 -5.16 -19.21
N GLY A 235 8.52 -5.00 -20.02
CA GLY A 235 7.30 -4.29 -19.66
C GLY A 235 7.29 -2.85 -20.15
N LYS A 236 6.10 -2.35 -20.30
CA LYS A 236 5.75 -0.95 -20.59
C LYS A 236 4.36 -0.69 -20.06
N LYS A 237 3.95 0.56 -19.99
CA LYS A 237 2.60 0.93 -19.58
C LYS A 237 1.57 0.41 -20.57
N GLY A 238 0.56 -0.31 -20.05
CA GLY A 238 -0.52 -0.89 -20.83
C GLY A 238 -1.29 -2.00 -20.11
N THR A 239 -2.17 -2.69 -20.85
CA THR A 239 -3.09 -3.70 -20.32
C THR A 239 -2.87 -5.09 -20.91
N GLY A 240 -2.00 -5.22 -21.91
CA GLY A 240 -1.67 -6.50 -22.56
C GLY A 240 -0.82 -7.42 -21.70
N ILE A 241 -0.54 -8.62 -22.21
CA ILE A 241 0.41 -9.56 -21.59
C ILE A 241 1.80 -8.94 -21.64
N GLY A 242 2.50 -8.94 -20.48
CA GLY A 242 3.82 -8.31 -20.34
C GLY A 242 3.81 -6.79 -20.32
N GLU A 243 2.64 -6.17 -20.41
CA GLU A 243 2.44 -4.75 -20.11
C GLU A 243 1.93 -4.59 -18.69
N PHE A 244 2.22 -3.45 -18.06
CA PHE A 244 1.82 -3.18 -16.68
C PHE A 244 1.18 -1.80 -16.54
N ASP A 245 0.35 -1.65 -15.52
CA ASP A 245 -0.05 -0.35 -14.99
C ASP A 245 0.14 -0.35 -13.48
N CYS A 246 1.23 0.28 -13.03
CA CYS A 246 1.71 0.23 -11.66
C CYS A 246 2.09 -1.20 -11.22
N PRO A 247 3.23 -1.77 -11.69
CA PRO A 247 3.79 -2.98 -11.12
C PRO A 247 4.20 -2.69 -9.67
N HIS A 248 3.37 -3.14 -8.71
CA HIS A 248 3.39 -2.63 -7.34
C HIS A 248 4.08 -3.55 -6.35
N THR A 249 4.10 -4.85 -6.64
CA THR A 249 4.62 -5.87 -5.73
C THR A 249 5.21 -7.04 -6.49
N LEU A 250 6.25 -7.65 -5.91
CA LEU A 250 6.99 -8.79 -6.47
C LEU A 250 7.12 -9.90 -5.43
N ALA A 251 6.93 -11.15 -5.86
CA ALA A 251 7.27 -12.31 -5.04
C ALA A 251 7.78 -13.45 -5.92
N PHE A 252 8.64 -14.30 -5.36
CA PHE A 252 9.01 -15.57 -5.96
C PHE A 252 8.31 -16.73 -5.25
N ASP A 253 7.93 -17.74 -6.01
CA ASP A 253 7.54 -19.04 -5.45
C ASP A 253 8.74 -20.01 -5.36
N SER A 254 8.50 -21.21 -4.83
CA SER A 254 9.55 -22.24 -4.67
C SER A 254 10.10 -22.75 -6.01
N GLN A 255 9.41 -22.52 -7.12
CA GLN A 255 9.85 -22.89 -8.48
C GLN A 255 10.64 -21.77 -9.15
N GLY A 256 10.82 -20.63 -8.50
CA GLY A 256 11.52 -19.47 -9.05
C GLY A 256 10.70 -18.73 -10.11
N ARG A 257 9.35 -18.86 -10.09
CA ARG A 257 8.46 -18.04 -10.91
C ARG A 257 8.26 -16.69 -10.23
N LEU A 258 8.35 -15.61 -11.02
CA LEU A 258 8.13 -14.24 -10.55
C LEU A 258 6.68 -13.85 -10.68
N PHE A 259 6.05 -13.51 -9.56
CA PHE A 259 4.70 -12.98 -9.46
C PHE A 259 4.78 -11.46 -9.42
N VAL A 260 4.16 -10.80 -10.38
CA VAL A 260 4.11 -9.34 -10.48
C VAL A 260 2.68 -8.87 -10.21
N GLY A 261 2.48 -8.16 -9.13
CA GLY A 261 1.20 -7.51 -8.84
C GLY A 261 1.03 -6.27 -9.72
N ASP A 262 0.29 -6.41 -10.80
CA ASP A 262 -0.06 -5.38 -11.77
C ASP A 262 -1.32 -4.64 -11.28
N ARG A 263 -1.11 -3.73 -10.32
CA ARG A 263 -2.13 -3.22 -9.42
C ARG A 263 -3.26 -2.50 -10.14
N GLN A 264 -2.96 -1.56 -11.04
CA GLN A 264 -3.98 -0.79 -11.74
C GLN A 264 -4.78 -1.64 -12.75
N ASN A 265 -4.21 -2.75 -13.20
CA ASN A 265 -4.88 -3.73 -14.06
C ASN A 265 -5.63 -4.82 -13.26
N ASN A 266 -5.67 -4.73 -11.92
CA ASN A 266 -6.38 -5.67 -11.04
C ASN A 266 -6.00 -7.14 -11.31
N ARG A 267 -4.71 -7.43 -11.48
CA ARG A 267 -4.21 -8.77 -11.81
C ARG A 267 -2.82 -9.05 -11.25
N ILE A 268 -2.49 -10.32 -11.17
CA ILE A 268 -1.11 -10.80 -11.02
C ILE A 268 -0.68 -11.37 -12.37
N GLN A 269 0.45 -10.98 -12.89
CA GLN A 269 1.08 -11.66 -14.01
C GLN A 269 2.28 -12.47 -13.51
N ILE A 270 2.44 -13.69 -14.02
CA ILE A 270 3.48 -14.63 -13.60
C ILE A 270 4.45 -14.84 -14.76
N PHE A 271 5.74 -14.74 -14.47
CA PHE A 271 6.82 -14.87 -15.44
C PHE A 271 7.88 -15.86 -14.94
N ASP A 272 8.66 -16.40 -15.88
CA ASP A 272 9.95 -16.97 -15.50
C ASP A 272 11.00 -15.85 -15.26
N GLN A 273 12.18 -16.23 -14.80
CA GLN A 273 13.24 -15.25 -14.50
C GLN A 273 13.83 -14.57 -15.75
N GLU A 274 13.46 -15.05 -16.94
CA GLU A 274 13.82 -14.43 -18.21
C GLU A 274 12.70 -13.52 -18.77
N GLY A 275 11.65 -13.27 -17.97
CA GLY A 275 10.54 -12.40 -18.36
C GLY A 275 9.58 -13.04 -19.38
N ARG A 276 9.63 -14.36 -19.57
CA ARG A 276 8.65 -15.06 -20.39
C ARG A 276 7.37 -15.26 -19.59
N PHE A 277 6.24 -14.84 -20.16
CA PHE A 277 4.93 -14.94 -19.55
C PHE A 277 4.52 -16.41 -19.33
N ILE A 278 3.97 -16.70 -18.17
CA ILE A 278 3.47 -18.03 -17.78
C ILE A 278 1.96 -18.00 -17.59
N ALA A 279 1.43 -17.06 -16.79
CA ALA A 279 0.00 -17.01 -16.47
C ALA A 279 -0.45 -15.61 -16.02
N GLU A 280 -1.76 -15.38 -16.09
CA GLU A 280 -2.45 -14.20 -15.54
C GLU A 280 -3.50 -14.65 -14.53
N TRP A 281 -3.54 -14.01 -13.36
CA TRP A 281 -4.50 -14.29 -12.30
C TRP A 281 -5.25 -13.03 -11.87
N LYS A 282 -6.58 -13.06 -11.94
CA LYS A 282 -7.48 -11.96 -11.55
C LYS A 282 -8.27 -12.26 -10.28
N GLN A 283 -8.29 -13.52 -9.83
CA GLN A 283 -9.07 -13.99 -8.70
C GLN A 283 -8.57 -13.50 -7.34
N PHE A 284 -7.42 -12.84 -7.28
CA PHE A 284 -6.89 -12.25 -6.06
C PHE A 284 -7.28 -10.78 -5.85
N GLY A 285 -7.96 -10.16 -6.82
CA GLY A 285 -8.38 -8.76 -6.78
C GLY A 285 -7.29 -7.79 -7.26
N ARG A 286 -7.13 -6.66 -6.57
CA ARG A 286 -6.21 -5.59 -6.89
C ARG A 286 -4.95 -5.69 -6.01
N PRO A 287 -3.85 -6.29 -6.50
CA PRO A 287 -2.72 -6.67 -5.68
C PRO A 287 -1.87 -5.46 -5.27
N SER A 288 -2.07 -4.98 -4.05
CA SER A 288 -1.21 -3.96 -3.42
C SER A 288 0.03 -4.59 -2.78
N GLY A 289 -0.10 -5.79 -2.22
CA GLY A 289 0.99 -6.59 -1.68
C GLY A 289 0.83 -8.07 -2.00
N VAL A 290 1.92 -8.74 -2.30
CA VAL A 290 1.98 -10.20 -2.50
C VAL A 290 3.11 -10.76 -1.66
N TYR A 291 2.78 -11.76 -0.85
CA TYR A 291 3.76 -12.57 -0.12
C TYR A 291 3.52 -14.04 -0.43
N ILE A 292 4.58 -14.80 -0.66
CA ILE A 292 4.52 -16.26 -0.87
C ILE A 292 5.44 -16.91 0.16
N ASP A 293 4.87 -17.81 0.95
CA ASP A 293 5.63 -18.52 1.96
C ASP A 293 6.40 -19.74 1.38
N LYS A 294 7.24 -20.36 2.19
CA LYS A 294 8.04 -21.54 1.81
C LYS A 294 7.23 -22.77 1.40
N ASN A 295 5.92 -22.79 1.65
CA ASN A 295 5.00 -23.87 1.27
C ASN A 295 4.20 -23.53 0.00
N ASP A 296 4.53 -22.42 -0.68
CA ASP A 296 3.81 -21.85 -1.79
C ASP A 296 2.36 -21.41 -1.44
N VAL A 297 2.12 -21.05 -0.18
CA VAL A 297 0.91 -20.33 0.18
C VAL A 297 1.09 -18.87 -0.23
N ILE A 298 0.20 -18.38 -1.09
CA ILE A 298 0.19 -16.99 -1.53
C ILE A 298 -0.81 -16.18 -0.70
N TYR A 299 -0.37 -15.03 -0.24
CA TYR A 299 -1.15 -14.03 0.46
C TYR A 299 -1.16 -12.76 -0.40
N VAL A 300 -2.35 -12.24 -0.71
CA VAL A 300 -2.50 -11.05 -1.55
C VAL A 300 -3.35 -10.02 -0.84
N ALA A 301 -2.75 -8.87 -0.56
CA ALA A 301 -3.46 -7.71 -0.02
C ALA A 301 -4.08 -6.90 -1.15
N ASP A 302 -5.35 -6.58 -0.99
CA ASP A 302 -6.10 -5.63 -1.81
C ASP A 302 -6.53 -4.47 -0.90
N SER A 303 -5.84 -3.36 -0.97
CA SER A 303 -6.08 -2.19 -0.13
C SER A 303 -7.01 -1.17 -0.76
N GLU A 304 -7.32 -1.28 -2.05
CA GLU A 304 -7.87 -0.15 -2.79
C GLU A 304 -9.10 -0.47 -3.65
N SER A 305 -9.47 -1.75 -3.82
CA SER A 305 -10.67 -2.09 -4.61
C SER A 305 -11.89 -1.35 -4.12
N ARG A 306 -12.61 -0.71 -5.03
CA ARG A 306 -13.83 0.05 -4.75
C ARG A 306 -14.85 -0.07 -5.87
N GLU A 307 -16.07 0.21 -5.50
CA GLU A 307 -17.22 0.38 -6.38
C GLU A 307 -17.31 1.81 -6.95
N GLY A 308 -18.37 2.07 -7.67
CA GLY A 308 -18.77 3.38 -8.14
C GLY A 308 -18.25 3.72 -9.52
N LYS A 309 -17.74 4.93 -9.72
CA LYS A 309 -17.30 5.41 -11.04
C LYS A 309 -15.94 4.81 -11.42
N PRO A 310 -15.70 4.52 -12.72
CA PRO A 310 -14.37 4.15 -13.21
C PRO A 310 -13.28 5.15 -12.78
N GLY A 311 -12.07 4.67 -12.61
CA GLY A 311 -10.91 5.45 -12.18
C GLY A 311 -10.06 4.69 -11.16
N TYR A 312 -9.24 5.40 -10.42
CA TYR A 312 -8.32 4.82 -9.45
C TYR A 312 -9.03 3.89 -8.46
N GLY A 313 -8.55 2.67 -8.30
CA GLY A 313 -9.12 1.67 -7.40
C GLY A 313 -10.41 1.00 -7.92
N TYR A 314 -10.92 1.37 -9.10
CA TYR A 314 -12.15 0.77 -9.63
C TYR A 314 -11.97 -0.72 -9.91
N ASN A 315 -12.70 -1.54 -9.17
CA ASN A 315 -12.72 -3.00 -9.30
C ASN A 315 -14.08 -3.54 -8.81
N PRO A 316 -15.14 -3.35 -9.61
CA PRO A 316 -16.51 -3.61 -9.18
C PRO A 316 -16.71 -5.08 -8.83
N GLY A 317 -17.42 -5.36 -7.75
CA GLY A 317 -17.68 -6.69 -7.23
C GLY A 317 -16.51 -7.29 -6.45
N CYS A 318 -15.36 -6.60 -6.33
CA CYS A 318 -14.23 -7.04 -5.53
C CYS A 318 -14.17 -6.26 -4.21
N ARG A 319 -14.29 -6.95 -3.08
CA ARG A 319 -14.12 -6.37 -1.75
C ARG A 319 -12.64 -6.36 -1.37
N ARG A 320 -12.19 -5.26 -0.75
CA ARG A 320 -10.86 -5.14 -0.14
C ARG A 320 -10.63 -6.16 0.96
N GLY A 321 -9.37 -6.51 1.17
CA GLY A 321 -8.94 -7.44 2.20
C GLY A 321 -7.80 -8.32 1.73
N ILE A 322 -7.54 -9.39 2.45
CA ILE A 322 -6.43 -10.31 2.16
C ILE A 322 -7.00 -11.62 1.64
N ARG A 323 -6.61 -12.00 0.41
CA ARG A 323 -6.93 -13.31 -0.18
C ARG A 323 -5.75 -14.24 -0.04
N ILE A 324 -6.03 -15.49 0.39
CA ILE A 324 -5.01 -16.49 0.69
C ILE A 324 -5.30 -17.73 -0.12
N GLY A 325 -4.28 -18.27 -0.77
CA GLY A 325 -4.44 -19.39 -1.68
C GLY A 325 -3.16 -20.16 -1.93
N SER A 326 -3.06 -20.74 -3.11
CA SER A 326 -1.92 -21.54 -3.55
C SER A 326 -1.20 -20.87 -4.71
N ALA A 327 0.10 -20.61 -4.56
CA ALA A 327 0.93 -20.11 -5.66
C ALA A 327 1.12 -21.17 -6.76
N LYS A 328 0.86 -22.46 -6.48
CA LYS A 328 1.05 -23.55 -7.44
C LYS A 328 0.02 -23.52 -8.57
N ASP A 329 -1.24 -23.22 -8.22
CA ASP A 329 -2.39 -23.35 -9.14
C ASP A 329 -3.35 -22.14 -9.14
N GLY A 330 -3.11 -21.14 -8.30
CA GLY A 330 -3.94 -19.94 -8.20
C GLY A 330 -5.28 -20.16 -7.47
N SER A 331 -5.51 -21.31 -6.85
CA SER A 331 -6.72 -21.52 -6.06
C SER A 331 -6.76 -20.59 -4.85
N VAL A 332 -7.88 -19.88 -4.64
CA VAL A 332 -8.11 -19.00 -3.48
C VAL A 332 -8.97 -19.74 -2.46
N LYS A 333 -8.47 -19.89 -1.24
CA LYS A 333 -9.09 -20.68 -0.18
C LYS A 333 -9.76 -19.84 0.90
N TYR A 334 -9.17 -18.69 1.24
CA TYR A 334 -9.61 -17.85 2.35
C TYR A 334 -9.66 -16.38 1.94
N PHE A 335 -10.53 -15.63 2.62
CA PHE A 335 -10.62 -14.19 2.48
C PHE A 335 -10.76 -13.54 3.86
N VAL A 336 -9.82 -12.68 4.21
CA VAL A 336 -9.87 -11.82 5.39
C VAL A 336 -10.34 -10.45 4.93
N PRO A 337 -11.61 -10.07 5.16
CA PRO A 337 -12.14 -8.81 4.66
C PRO A 337 -11.54 -7.61 5.39
N ASP A 338 -11.34 -6.51 4.67
CA ASP A 338 -11.10 -5.19 5.25
C ASP A 338 -12.31 -4.82 6.15
N PRO A 339 -12.10 -4.33 7.39
CA PRO A 339 -13.18 -3.91 8.27
C PRO A 339 -13.96 -2.69 7.76
N ALA A 340 -13.41 -1.90 6.84
CA ALA A 340 -14.13 -0.77 6.25
C ALA A 340 -15.37 -1.24 5.48
N PRO A 341 -16.46 -0.43 5.45
CA PRO A 341 -17.65 -0.76 4.69
C PRO A 341 -17.35 -1.02 3.22
N TYR A 342 -18.05 -2.01 2.63
CA TYR A 342 -17.97 -2.24 1.19
C TYR A 342 -18.38 -0.98 0.42
N GLY A 343 -17.58 -0.63 -0.59
CA GLY A 343 -17.80 0.59 -1.39
C GLY A 343 -17.27 1.88 -0.77
N ALA A 344 -16.65 1.82 0.41
CA ALA A 344 -15.93 2.98 0.98
C ALA A 344 -14.87 3.51 0.01
N SER A 345 -14.50 4.80 0.18
CA SER A 345 -13.46 5.45 -0.65
C SER A 345 -12.14 4.70 -0.62
N ALA A 346 -11.24 5.03 -1.55
CA ALA A 346 -9.92 4.41 -1.63
C ALA A 346 -9.01 4.67 -0.41
N ASP A 347 -9.35 5.65 0.44
CA ASP A 347 -8.67 5.89 1.72
C ASP A 347 -9.04 4.77 2.69
N SER A 348 -8.34 3.67 2.58
CA SER A 348 -8.74 2.41 3.19
C SER A 348 -7.89 2.03 4.38
N THR A 349 -8.54 1.27 5.29
CA THR A 349 -7.88 0.52 6.36
C THR A 349 -7.30 -0.82 5.87
N GLY A 350 -7.21 -1.03 4.55
CA GLY A 350 -6.65 -2.23 3.95
C GLY A 350 -5.13 -2.25 3.95
N SER A 351 -4.58 -3.44 4.08
CA SER A 351 -3.12 -3.64 4.03
C SER A 351 -2.57 -3.35 2.63
N GLU A 352 -1.60 -2.45 2.51
CA GLU A 352 -0.87 -2.16 1.27
C GLU A 352 0.31 -3.12 1.07
N GLY A 353 0.94 -3.55 2.15
CA GLY A 353 1.93 -4.61 2.20
C GLY A 353 1.56 -5.65 3.25
N LEU A 354 2.07 -6.85 3.09
CA LEU A 354 1.84 -7.91 4.08
C LEU A 354 2.98 -8.92 4.11
N THR A 355 3.08 -9.60 5.26
CA THR A 355 3.89 -10.79 5.45
C THR A 355 3.18 -11.74 6.41
N ALA A 356 3.66 -12.98 6.54
CA ALA A 356 3.17 -13.92 7.55
C ALA A 356 4.35 -14.54 8.31
N ASP A 357 4.18 -14.73 9.63
CA ASP A 357 5.14 -15.45 10.45
C ASP A 357 5.02 -16.98 10.28
N PHE A 358 5.95 -17.73 10.88
CA PHE A 358 5.96 -19.19 10.74
C PHE A 358 4.71 -19.90 11.29
N PRO A 359 4.05 -19.42 12.37
CA PRO A 359 2.73 -19.92 12.77
C PRO A 359 1.61 -19.55 11.81
N GLY A 360 1.82 -18.63 10.87
CA GLY A 360 0.86 -18.19 9.88
C GLY A 360 -0.03 -17.04 10.35
N ASN A 361 0.39 -16.27 11.37
CA ASN A 361 -0.22 -14.97 11.64
C ASN A 361 0.19 -13.97 10.57
N ILE A 362 -0.74 -13.12 10.15
CA ILE A 362 -0.48 -12.11 9.12
C ILE A 362 -0.18 -10.77 9.78
N TYR A 363 0.79 -10.06 9.22
CA TYR A 363 1.10 -8.68 9.54
C TYR A 363 0.81 -7.83 8.30
N GLY A 364 -0.11 -6.88 8.42
CA GLY A 364 -0.55 -6.00 7.35
C GLY A 364 -0.10 -4.57 7.60
N ALA A 365 0.68 -4.03 6.69
CA ALA A 365 1.13 -2.65 6.69
C ALA A 365 0.08 -1.76 6.04
N GLU A 366 -0.47 -0.79 6.76
CA GLU A 366 -1.61 0.00 6.32
C GLU A 366 -1.22 1.42 5.94
N TYR A 367 -1.76 1.88 4.84
CA TYR A 367 -1.63 3.26 4.41
C TYR A 367 -2.17 4.25 5.46
N THR A 368 -3.18 3.85 6.22
CA THR A 368 -3.83 4.65 7.26
C THR A 368 -3.06 4.73 8.59
N MET A 369 -1.74 4.59 8.56
CA MET A 369 -0.84 4.80 9.69
C MET A 369 -0.98 3.75 10.79
N ASP A 370 -1.01 2.49 10.39
CA ASP A 370 -1.06 1.35 11.33
C ASP A 370 -0.34 0.13 10.74
N VAL A 371 0.02 -0.79 11.60
CA VAL A 371 0.33 -2.18 11.26
C VAL A 371 -0.62 -3.06 12.06
N LYS A 372 -1.33 -3.94 11.39
CA LYS A 372 -2.24 -4.88 12.02
C LYS A 372 -1.70 -6.29 12.03
N LYS A 373 -1.88 -6.97 13.16
CA LYS A 373 -1.63 -8.40 13.31
C LYS A 373 -2.96 -9.15 13.30
N TYR A 374 -3.07 -10.12 12.41
CA TYR A 374 -4.19 -11.05 12.30
C TYR A 374 -3.75 -12.41 12.81
N ILE A 375 -4.37 -12.90 13.88
CA ILE A 375 -4.01 -14.17 14.50
C ILE A 375 -4.82 -15.28 13.85
N ARG A 376 -4.14 -16.33 13.41
CA ARG A 376 -4.78 -17.53 12.86
C ARG A 376 -5.51 -18.29 13.97
N LYS A 377 -6.78 -18.71 13.72
CA LYS A 377 -7.61 -19.51 14.64
C LYS A 377 -7.17 -20.95 14.66
#